data_f1f216a36fe5575444485f8132ece053
#
_entry.id   f1f216a36fe5575444485f8132ece053
#
_cell.length_a   1.000
_cell.length_b   1.000
_cell.length_c   1.000
_cell.angle_alpha   90.00
_cell.angle_beta   90.00
_cell.angle_gamma   90.00
#
_symmetry.space_group_name_H-M   'P 1'
#
loop_
_entity.id
_entity.type
_entity.pdbx_description
1 polymer ?
#
loop_
_entity_poly.entity_id
_entity_poly.type
_entity_poly.pdbx_seq_one_letter_code
_entity_poly.pdbx_strand_id
1 'polypeptide(L)'
;MLIKSGNTCYYLTMKVVIIRKRVKTLTIRIIDGDNITVTVPLDMSNNSIEKILNLKSQWIENKLKEKKELHEKNKSIYAFKEVLLYGNKYEIAFSDVPNVCCVENYIILPNSKAGAPEEIKKTLDLYLSQLAKNVLPKYVATWGEKMSLCPTAIKIKNLKSKWGSCNGDGEIVLNVKLIHLPIRLIEYVVVHELCHLKNLNHSELFWKSVKVYFPDLEDVRKQLHQYDFLTDLK
;
A
#
# COMPACT_ATOMS: atom_id res chain seq x y z
N MET A 1 7.95 -27.93 -13.27
CA MET A 1 6.87 -28.47 -14.14
C MET A 1 5.55 -27.82 -13.76
N LEU A 2 4.95 -27.07 -14.69
CA LEU A 2 3.62 -26.45 -14.49
C LEU A 2 2.54 -27.52 -14.66
N ILE A 3 1.85 -27.87 -13.57
CA ILE A 3 0.71 -28.79 -13.62
C ILE A 3 -0.55 -27.94 -13.85
N LYS A 4 -1.26 -28.16 -14.97
CA LYS A 4 -2.45 -27.41 -15.34
C LYS A 4 -3.72 -27.99 -14.72
N SER A 5 -4.55 -27.11 -14.13
CA SER A 5 -5.95 -27.36 -13.80
C SER A 5 -6.75 -26.12 -14.22
N GLY A 6 -7.33 -26.13 -15.42
CA GLY A 6 -8.03 -24.97 -16.00
C GLY A 6 -7.11 -23.77 -16.25
N ASN A 7 -7.52 -22.57 -15.82
CA ASN A 7 -6.71 -21.33 -15.87
C ASN A 7 -5.69 -21.21 -14.72
N THR A 8 -5.60 -22.20 -13.84
CA THR A 8 -4.70 -22.22 -12.70
C THR A 8 -3.60 -23.26 -12.96
N CYS A 9 -2.36 -22.86 -12.75
CA CYS A 9 -1.20 -23.76 -12.81
C CYS A 9 -0.60 -23.86 -11.40
N TYR A 10 0.00 -25.02 -11.10
CA TYR A 10 0.82 -25.19 -9.90
C TYR A 10 2.27 -25.24 -10.31
N TYR A 11 3.10 -24.46 -9.65
CA TYR A 11 4.55 -24.43 -9.81
C TYR A 11 5.18 -24.72 -8.47
N LEU A 12 5.87 -25.86 -8.34
CA LEU A 12 6.27 -26.43 -7.03
C LEU A 12 5.01 -26.64 -6.18
N THR A 13 4.92 -26.04 -4.99
CA THR A 13 3.75 -26.08 -4.10
C THR A 13 2.86 -24.84 -4.23
N MET A 14 3.17 -23.94 -5.17
CA MET A 14 2.54 -22.61 -5.29
C MET A 14 1.43 -22.61 -6.34
N LYS A 15 0.33 -21.94 -6.03
CA LYS A 15 -0.76 -21.70 -6.98
C LYS A 15 -0.42 -20.49 -7.85
N VAL A 16 -0.21 -20.73 -9.15
CA VAL A 16 0.12 -19.70 -10.14
C VAL A 16 -1.09 -19.41 -11.02
N VAL A 17 -1.56 -18.18 -11.03
CA VAL A 17 -2.60 -17.71 -11.94
C VAL A 17 -1.94 -16.96 -13.10
N ILE A 18 -2.05 -17.48 -14.32
CA ILE A 18 -1.49 -16.83 -15.51
C ILE A 18 -2.58 -15.98 -16.16
N ILE A 19 -2.30 -14.69 -16.29
CA ILE A 19 -3.19 -13.70 -16.93
C ILE A 19 -2.54 -13.21 -18.21
N ARG A 20 -3.15 -13.48 -19.36
CA ARG A 20 -2.69 -13.01 -20.67
C ARG A 20 -3.34 -11.66 -20.98
N LYS A 21 -2.52 -10.65 -21.28
CA LYS A 21 -2.97 -9.28 -21.59
C LYS A 21 -2.11 -8.66 -22.70
N ARG A 22 -2.59 -7.56 -23.29
CA ARG A 22 -1.80 -6.73 -24.22
C ARG A 22 -0.75 -5.91 -23.44
N VAL A 23 0.31 -6.58 -23.00
CA VAL A 23 1.46 -6.00 -22.30
C VAL A 23 2.75 -6.37 -23.02
N LYS A 24 3.79 -5.57 -22.85
CA LYS A 24 5.10 -5.81 -23.52
C LYS A 24 6.02 -6.71 -22.68
N THR A 25 5.79 -6.81 -21.37
CA THR A 25 6.69 -7.51 -20.44
C THR A 25 5.91 -8.43 -19.51
N LEU A 26 6.55 -9.49 -19.05
CA LEU A 26 6.03 -10.36 -17.99
C LEU A 26 6.18 -9.66 -16.65
N THR A 27 5.11 -9.73 -15.84
CA THR A 27 5.11 -9.23 -14.46
C THR A 27 4.69 -10.34 -13.52
N ILE A 28 5.47 -10.57 -12.45
CA ILE A 28 5.13 -11.49 -11.36
C ILE A 28 4.65 -10.67 -10.17
N ARG A 29 3.46 -10.98 -9.67
CA ARG A 29 2.88 -10.36 -8.48
C ARG A 29 2.50 -11.45 -7.47
N ILE A 30 3.01 -11.33 -6.26
CA ILE A 30 2.64 -12.19 -5.14
C ILE A 30 1.39 -11.59 -4.50
N ILE A 31 0.31 -12.37 -4.40
CA ILE A 31 -0.99 -11.89 -3.86
C ILE A 31 -1.07 -12.23 -2.38
N ASP A 32 -1.36 -13.47 -2.01
CA ASP A 32 -1.51 -13.90 -0.62
C ASP A 32 -0.94 -15.31 -0.45
N GLY A 33 -0.25 -15.56 0.68
CA GLY A 33 0.27 -16.87 1.03
C GLY A 33 1.13 -17.46 -0.08
N ASP A 34 0.67 -18.57 -0.69
CA ASP A 34 1.37 -19.27 -1.78
C ASP A 34 0.78 -18.95 -3.17
N ASN A 35 0.01 -17.84 -3.30
CA ASN A 35 -0.65 -17.46 -4.55
C ASN A 35 0.15 -16.41 -5.32
N ILE A 36 0.45 -16.71 -6.58
CA ILE A 36 1.19 -15.81 -7.48
C ILE A 36 0.35 -15.53 -8.71
N THR A 37 0.29 -14.26 -9.14
CA THR A 37 -0.26 -13.88 -10.43
C THR A 37 0.87 -13.49 -11.38
N VAL A 38 0.89 -14.12 -12.54
CA VAL A 38 1.85 -13.85 -13.60
C VAL A 38 1.09 -13.24 -14.79
N THR A 39 1.28 -11.94 -15.00
CA THR A 39 0.71 -11.26 -16.17
C THR A 39 1.71 -11.34 -17.31
N VAL A 40 1.28 -11.83 -18.48
CA VAL A 40 2.14 -12.09 -19.63
C VAL A 40 1.56 -11.52 -20.93
N PRO A 41 2.39 -11.24 -21.95
CA PRO A 41 1.95 -10.96 -23.31
C PRO A 41 1.04 -12.07 -23.87
N LEU A 42 0.14 -11.71 -24.81
CA LEU A 42 -0.83 -12.66 -25.39
C LEU A 42 -0.16 -13.82 -26.13
N ASP A 43 0.96 -13.53 -26.75
CA ASP A 43 1.74 -14.43 -27.64
C ASP A 43 2.83 -15.24 -26.92
N MET A 44 3.06 -14.96 -25.62
CA MET A 44 4.12 -15.64 -24.87
C MET A 44 3.80 -17.14 -24.67
N SER A 45 4.72 -18.01 -25.07
CA SER A 45 4.56 -19.46 -24.91
C SER A 45 4.63 -19.89 -23.44
N ASN A 46 3.93 -21.00 -23.09
CA ASN A 46 3.99 -21.55 -21.73
C ASN A 46 5.41 -21.99 -21.36
N ASN A 47 6.19 -22.49 -22.30
CA ASN A 47 7.58 -22.88 -22.08
C ASN A 47 8.47 -21.68 -21.71
N SER A 48 8.23 -20.53 -22.35
CA SER A 48 8.93 -19.28 -22.01
C SER A 48 8.56 -18.79 -20.61
N ILE A 49 7.27 -18.89 -20.24
CA ILE A 49 6.79 -18.54 -18.89
C ILE A 49 7.46 -19.43 -17.85
N GLU A 50 7.49 -20.75 -18.08
CA GLU A 50 8.10 -21.72 -17.16
C GLU A 50 9.60 -21.47 -16.98
N LYS A 51 10.33 -21.19 -18.05
CA LYS A 51 11.76 -20.83 -17.99
C LYS A 51 11.99 -19.58 -17.13
N ILE A 52 11.17 -18.54 -17.29
CA ILE A 52 11.29 -17.31 -16.49
C ILE A 52 10.95 -17.57 -15.02
N LEU A 53 9.92 -18.36 -14.72
CA LEU A 53 9.57 -18.72 -13.35
C LEU A 53 10.70 -19.52 -12.68
N ASN A 54 11.32 -20.46 -13.41
CA ASN A 54 12.48 -21.21 -12.93
C ASN A 54 13.66 -20.29 -12.61
N LEU A 55 13.99 -19.36 -13.51
CA LEU A 55 15.06 -18.38 -13.30
C LEU A 55 14.78 -17.43 -12.10
N LYS A 56 13.51 -17.21 -11.79
CA LYS A 56 13.08 -16.33 -10.69
C LYS A 56 12.65 -17.09 -9.43
N SER A 57 12.77 -18.40 -9.38
CA SER A 57 12.28 -19.25 -8.28
C SER A 57 12.76 -18.78 -6.92
N GLN A 58 14.09 -18.60 -6.75
CA GLN A 58 14.68 -18.14 -5.49
C GLN A 58 14.15 -16.76 -5.07
N TRP A 59 14.00 -15.83 -6.03
CA TRP A 59 13.44 -14.51 -5.75
C TRP A 59 11.97 -14.61 -5.31
N ILE A 60 11.18 -15.49 -5.96
CA ILE A 60 9.78 -15.74 -5.62
C ILE A 60 9.67 -16.30 -4.20
N GLU A 61 10.47 -17.32 -3.88
CA GLU A 61 10.49 -17.96 -2.55
C GLU A 61 10.86 -16.96 -1.44
N ASN A 62 11.89 -16.15 -1.66
CA ASN A 62 12.30 -15.12 -0.71
C ASN A 62 11.18 -14.11 -0.47
N LYS A 63 10.51 -13.66 -1.55
CA LYS A 63 9.38 -12.71 -1.44
C LYS A 63 8.15 -13.31 -0.77
N LEU A 64 7.86 -14.59 -0.98
CA LEU A 64 6.79 -15.30 -0.27
C LEU A 64 7.10 -15.40 1.23
N LYS A 65 8.35 -15.74 1.57
CA LYS A 65 8.81 -15.81 2.96
C LYS A 65 8.68 -14.44 3.64
N GLU A 66 9.18 -13.37 3.02
CA GLU A 66 9.04 -12.00 3.51
C GLU A 66 7.56 -11.63 3.76
N LYS A 67 6.66 -11.96 2.83
CA LYS A 67 5.22 -11.69 3.00
C LYS A 67 4.59 -12.51 4.14
N LYS A 68 4.94 -13.77 4.30
CA LYS A 68 4.47 -14.62 5.41
C LYS A 68 4.93 -14.07 6.76
N GLU A 69 6.20 -13.72 6.89
CA GLU A 69 6.75 -13.13 8.11
C GLU A 69 6.06 -11.81 8.45
N LEU A 70 5.82 -10.97 7.43
CA LEU A 70 5.13 -9.70 7.60
C LEU A 70 3.66 -9.90 8.00
N HIS A 71 2.97 -10.90 7.44
CA HIS A 71 1.60 -11.26 7.81
C HIS A 71 1.52 -11.71 9.27
N GLU A 72 2.39 -12.64 9.70
CA GLU A 72 2.41 -13.09 11.09
C GLU A 72 2.73 -11.94 12.06
N LYS A 73 3.69 -11.07 11.73
CA LYS A 73 4.02 -9.87 12.52
C LYS A 73 2.83 -8.92 12.70
N ASN A 74 1.93 -8.86 11.72
CA ASN A 74 0.79 -7.94 11.71
C ASN A 74 -0.56 -8.66 11.90
N LYS A 75 -0.54 -9.88 12.42
CA LYS A 75 -1.74 -10.73 12.58
C LYS A 75 -2.85 -10.08 13.42
N SER A 76 -2.48 -9.33 14.46
CA SER A 76 -3.41 -8.56 15.29
C SER A 76 -4.14 -7.46 14.50
N ILE A 77 -3.46 -6.83 13.55
CA ILE A 77 -4.03 -5.82 12.65
C ILE A 77 -5.02 -6.48 11.69
N TYR A 78 -4.67 -7.62 11.09
CA TYR A 78 -5.57 -8.36 10.21
C TYR A 78 -6.79 -8.93 10.94
N ALA A 79 -6.65 -9.25 12.23
CA ALA A 79 -7.74 -9.71 13.08
C ALA A 79 -8.57 -8.57 13.69
N PHE A 80 -8.34 -7.32 13.31
CA PHE A 80 -8.99 -6.13 13.89
C PHE A 80 -8.89 -6.03 15.41
N LYS A 81 -7.80 -6.52 16.00
CA LYS A 81 -7.49 -6.33 17.43
C LYS A 81 -6.69 -5.07 17.67
N GLU A 82 -5.91 -4.68 16.68
CA GLU A 82 -5.09 -3.48 16.68
C GLU A 82 -5.24 -2.75 15.33
N VAL A 83 -4.97 -1.47 15.35
CA VAL A 83 -4.85 -0.65 14.14
C VAL A 83 -3.61 0.22 14.25
N LEU A 84 -2.95 0.47 13.12
CA LEU A 84 -1.86 1.44 13.04
C LEU A 84 -2.44 2.84 12.84
N LEU A 85 -1.95 3.81 13.62
CA LEU A 85 -2.23 5.22 13.43
C LEU A 85 -0.93 6.00 13.65
N TYR A 86 -0.48 6.72 12.63
CA TYR A 86 0.81 7.43 12.62
C TYR A 86 2.01 6.54 12.98
N GLY A 87 1.97 5.26 12.56
CA GLY A 87 3.02 4.28 12.82
C GLY A 87 2.94 3.60 14.20
N ASN A 88 2.08 4.06 15.09
CA ASN A 88 1.86 3.48 16.41
C ASN A 88 0.69 2.49 16.38
N LYS A 89 0.76 1.46 17.22
CA LYS A 89 -0.31 0.49 17.39
C LYS A 89 -1.31 0.99 18.43
N TYR A 90 -2.58 0.95 18.08
CA TYR A 90 -3.72 1.25 18.95
C TYR A 90 -4.56 -0.01 19.08
N GLU A 91 -4.92 -0.36 20.32
CA GLU A 91 -5.85 -1.45 20.58
C GLU A 91 -7.29 -1.02 20.26
N ILE A 92 -8.09 -1.95 19.77
CA ILE A 92 -9.51 -1.73 19.50
C ILE A 92 -10.30 -2.17 20.72
N ALA A 93 -11.03 -1.24 21.32
CA ALA A 93 -11.90 -1.46 22.44
C ALA A 93 -13.35 -1.08 22.11
N PHE A 94 -14.30 -1.56 22.90
CA PHE A 94 -15.72 -1.26 22.77
C PHE A 94 -16.23 -0.65 24.07
N SER A 95 -17.05 0.38 23.96
CA SER A 95 -17.66 1.05 25.10
C SER A 95 -18.98 1.70 24.71
N ASP A 96 -19.70 2.23 25.68
CA ASP A 96 -20.92 2.99 25.46
C ASP A 96 -20.60 4.43 25.06
N VAL A 97 -20.12 4.58 23.81
CA VAL A 97 -19.81 5.86 23.20
C VAL A 97 -20.68 6.07 21.96
N PRO A 98 -21.11 7.31 21.64
CA PRO A 98 -21.97 7.56 20.48
C PRO A 98 -21.22 7.42 19.15
N ASN A 99 -19.92 7.69 19.13
CA ASN A 99 -19.08 7.67 17.94
C ASN A 99 -17.69 7.08 18.26
N VAL A 100 -16.99 6.65 17.21
CA VAL A 100 -15.59 6.21 17.34
C VAL A 100 -14.73 7.37 17.85
N CYS A 101 -13.95 7.11 18.87
CA CYS A 101 -12.98 8.06 19.41
C CYS A 101 -11.63 7.39 19.66
N CYS A 102 -10.59 8.22 19.77
CA CYS A 102 -9.24 7.80 20.10
C CYS A 102 -8.89 8.37 21.48
N VAL A 103 -8.54 7.49 22.41
CA VAL A 103 -8.17 7.86 23.80
C VAL A 103 -6.91 7.09 24.15
N GLU A 104 -5.84 7.80 24.49
CA GLU A 104 -4.52 7.19 24.76
C GLU A 104 -4.08 6.26 23.63
N ASN A 105 -3.93 4.97 23.91
CA ASN A 105 -3.53 3.94 22.96
C ASN A 105 -4.72 3.08 22.47
N TYR A 106 -5.95 3.58 22.63
CA TYR A 106 -7.16 2.86 22.23
C TYR A 106 -7.93 3.61 21.15
N ILE A 107 -8.46 2.86 20.18
CA ILE A 107 -9.56 3.30 19.34
C ILE A 107 -10.82 2.63 19.88
N ILE A 108 -11.71 3.43 20.45
CA ILE A 108 -12.93 2.98 21.10
C ILE A 108 -14.08 3.06 20.10
N LEU A 109 -14.70 1.90 19.84
CA LEU A 109 -15.88 1.78 19.00
C LEU A 109 -17.14 1.69 19.87
N PRO A 110 -18.31 2.15 19.37
CA PRO A 110 -19.58 1.93 20.04
C PRO A 110 -19.86 0.43 20.25
N ASN A 111 -20.40 0.05 21.42
CA ASN A 111 -20.82 -1.32 21.72
C ASN A 111 -21.77 -1.90 20.67
N SER A 112 -22.61 -1.08 20.04
CA SER A 112 -23.50 -1.47 18.94
C SER A 112 -22.76 -1.98 17.70
N LYS A 113 -21.45 -1.80 17.62
CA LYS A 113 -20.54 -2.28 16.54
C LYS A 113 -19.70 -3.48 16.97
N ALA A 114 -19.83 -3.94 18.21
CA ALA A 114 -19.16 -5.13 18.73
C ALA A 114 -19.83 -6.39 18.17
N GLY A 115 -19.65 -6.66 16.89
CA GLY A 115 -20.34 -7.75 16.18
C GLY A 115 -19.41 -8.45 15.20
N ALA A 116 -19.92 -8.70 13.99
CA ALA A 116 -19.16 -9.36 12.94
C ALA A 116 -17.91 -8.55 12.53
N PRO A 117 -16.79 -9.22 12.19
CA PRO A 117 -15.55 -8.56 11.77
C PRO A 117 -15.75 -7.52 10.65
N GLU A 118 -16.70 -7.74 9.75
CA GLU A 118 -17.05 -6.81 8.67
C GLU A 118 -17.60 -5.48 9.17
N GLU A 119 -18.42 -5.50 10.25
CA GLU A 119 -18.96 -4.28 10.85
C GLU A 119 -17.86 -3.48 11.55
N ILE A 120 -16.97 -4.16 12.26
CA ILE A 120 -15.79 -3.54 12.89
C ILE A 120 -14.94 -2.90 11.81
N LYS A 121 -14.61 -3.65 10.76
CA LYS A 121 -13.83 -3.16 9.62
C LYS A 121 -14.47 -1.93 8.99
N LYS A 122 -15.74 -2.00 8.65
CA LYS A 122 -16.48 -0.89 8.02
C LYS A 122 -16.47 0.37 8.89
N THR A 123 -16.64 0.20 10.20
CA THR A 123 -16.65 1.31 11.16
C THR A 123 -15.26 1.96 11.25
N LEU A 124 -14.20 1.15 11.33
CA LEU A 124 -12.81 1.62 11.32
C LEU A 124 -12.46 2.32 10.01
N ASP A 125 -12.79 1.71 8.86
CA ASP A 125 -12.50 2.29 7.54
C ASP A 125 -13.17 3.67 7.37
N LEU A 126 -14.39 3.85 7.86
CA LEU A 126 -15.08 5.14 7.84
C LEU A 126 -14.37 6.17 8.71
N TYR A 127 -14.05 5.82 9.96
CA TYR A 127 -13.35 6.70 10.90
C TYR A 127 -11.99 7.12 10.36
N LEU A 128 -11.16 6.16 9.96
CA LEU A 128 -9.81 6.40 9.45
C LEU A 128 -9.83 7.18 8.12
N SER A 129 -10.83 6.91 7.26
CA SER A 129 -11.01 7.67 6.03
C SER A 129 -11.36 9.13 6.31
N GLN A 130 -12.23 9.40 7.29
CA GLN A 130 -12.55 10.76 7.68
C GLN A 130 -11.34 11.48 8.29
N LEU A 131 -10.59 10.79 9.15
CA LEU A 131 -9.36 11.30 9.74
C LEU A 131 -8.33 11.65 8.65
N ALA A 132 -8.11 10.74 7.69
CA ALA A 132 -7.20 10.97 6.56
C ALA A 132 -7.61 12.19 5.72
N LYS A 133 -8.90 12.35 5.42
CA LYS A 133 -9.43 13.51 4.68
C LYS A 133 -9.22 14.83 5.41
N ASN A 134 -9.24 14.81 6.74
CA ASN A 134 -9.04 16.02 7.55
C ASN A 134 -7.55 16.37 7.74
N VAL A 135 -6.67 15.37 7.72
CA VAL A 135 -5.27 15.54 8.12
C VAL A 135 -4.33 15.61 6.91
N LEU A 136 -4.47 14.72 5.93
CA LEU A 136 -3.53 14.65 4.80
C LEU A 136 -3.44 15.94 3.96
N PRO A 137 -4.54 16.67 3.70
CA PRO A 137 -4.44 17.96 3.01
C PRO A 137 -3.59 19.00 3.75
N LYS A 138 -3.53 18.93 5.08
CA LYS A 138 -2.70 19.86 5.89
C LYS A 138 -1.20 19.58 5.65
N TYR A 139 -0.79 18.32 5.53
CA TYR A 139 0.58 17.97 5.15
C TYR A 139 0.93 18.50 3.76
N VAL A 140 -0.01 18.36 2.79
CA VAL A 140 0.20 18.91 1.44
C VAL A 140 0.35 20.41 1.48
N ALA A 141 -0.48 21.14 2.25
CA ALA A 141 -0.39 22.59 2.40
C ALA A 141 0.95 23.01 3.01
N THR A 142 1.32 22.39 4.15
CA THR A 142 2.58 22.68 4.86
C THR A 142 3.82 22.46 3.98
N TRP A 143 3.88 21.33 3.29
CA TRP A 143 5.00 21.02 2.41
C TRP A 143 4.95 21.80 1.10
N GLY A 144 3.75 22.07 0.58
CA GLY A 144 3.55 22.93 -0.58
C GLY A 144 4.11 24.35 -0.34
N GLU A 145 3.84 24.94 0.84
CA GLU A 145 4.41 26.22 1.24
C GLU A 145 5.94 26.16 1.32
N LYS A 146 6.50 25.18 2.05
CA LYS A 146 7.97 24.98 2.16
C LYS A 146 8.66 24.81 0.81
N MET A 147 8.01 24.17 -0.14
CA MET A 147 8.56 23.86 -1.47
C MET A 147 8.21 24.94 -2.52
N SER A 148 7.37 25.94 -2.17
CA SER A 148 6.78 26.91 -3.09
C SER A 148 6.06 26.22 -4.25
N LEU A 149 5.27 25.18 -3.94
CA LEU A 149 4.49 24.37 -4.87
C LEU A 149 3.04 24.31 -4.44
N CYS A 150 2.12 24.50 -5.38
CA CYS A 150 0.68 24.44 -5.12
C CYS A 150 0.01 23.48 -6.11
N PRO A 151 -0.54 22.37 -5.65
CA PRO A 151 -1.33 21.49 -6.52
C PRO A 151 -2.64 22.16 -6.92
N THR A 152 -3.17 21.81 -8.09
CA THR A 152 -4.46 22.33 -8.58
C THR A 152 -5.65 21.75 -7.81
N ALA A 153 -5.51 20.51 -7.33
CA ALA A 153 -6.50 19.84 -6.49
C ALA A 153 -5.84 18.75 -5.64
N ILE A 154 -6.45 18.46 -4.49
CA ILE A 154 -6.04 17.37 -3.59
C ILE A 154 -7.24 16.45 -3.41
N LYS A 155 -7.07 15.16 -3.70
CA LYS A 155 -8.08 14.11 -3.48
C LYS A 155 -7.54 13.02 -2.58
N ILE A 156 -8.35 12.60 -1.62
CA ILE A 156 -8.02 11.47 -0.72
C ILE A 156 -8.90 10.29 -1.14
N LYS A 157 -8.27 9.19 -1.57
CA LYS A 157 -8.96 8.00 -2.10
C LYS A 157 -8.37 6.72 -1.53
N ASN A 158 -9.16 5.66 -1.52
CA ASN A 158 -8.66 4.31 -1.22
C ASN A 158 -8.02 3.73 -2.50
N LEU A 159 -6.70 3.79 -2.59
CA LEU A 159 -5.93 3.27 -3.71
C LEU A 159 -5.45 1.84 -3.41
N LYS A 160 -5.49 0.96 -4.42
CA LYS A 160 -5.18 -0.47 -4.24
C LYS A 160 -3.67 -0.79 -4.18
N SER A 161 -2.84 -0.02 -4.91
CA SER A 161 -1.44 -0.43 -5.18
C SER A 161 -0.43 0.72 -5.15
N LYS A 162 -0.79 1.87 -4.63
CA LYS A 162 0.11 3.02 -4.51
C LYS A 162 -0.29 3.92 -3.35
N TRP A 163 0.67 4.66 -2.84
CA TRP A 163 0.50 5.60 -1.74
C TRP A 163 -0.02 6.96 -2.19
N GLY A 164 0.32 7.36 -3.41
CA GLY A 164 -0.15 8.60 -4.03
C GLY A 164 -0.01 8.59 -5.54
N SER A 165 -0.41 9.67 -6.18
CA SER A 165 -0.13 9.98 -7.59
C SER A 165 -0.38 11.45 -7.87
N CYS A 166 0.44 12.03 -8.75
CA CYS A 166 0.21 13.33 -9.35
C CYS A 166 -0.02 13.17 -10.86
N ASN A 167 -0.98 13.89 -11.43
CA ASN A 167 -1.22 13.90 -12.88
C ASN A 167 -0.64 15.14 -13.54
N GLY A 168 -0.70 15.18 -14.88
CA GLY A 168 -0.19 16.30 -15.68
C GLY A 168 -0.89 17.63 -15.44
N ASP A 169 -2.12 17.60 -14.90
CA ASP A 169 -2.90 18.81 -14.58
C ASP A 169 -2.55 19.35 -13.17
N GLY A 170 -1.61 18.72 -12.48
CA GLY A 170 -1.20 19.11 -11.13
C GLY A 170 -2.15 18.67 -10.01
N GLU A 171 -3.06 17.74 -10.28
CA GLU A 171 -3.93 17.15 -9.24
C GLU A 171 -3.16 16.05 -8.49
N ILE A 172 -3.12 16.14 -7.16
CA ILE A 172 -2.54 15.14 -6.28
C ILE A 172 -3.65 14.26 -5.69
N VAL A 173 -3.48 12.94 -5.80
CA VAL A 173 -4.33 11.94 -5.14
C VAL A 173 -3.49 11.23 -4.09
N LEU A 174 -3.91 11.24 -2.82
CA LEU A 174 -3.28 10.51 -1.73
C LEU A 174 -4.15 9.35 -1.26
N ASN A 175 -3.49 8.26 -0.86
CA ASN A 175 -4.16 7.08 -0.33
C ASN A 175 -4.62 7.35 1.12
N VAL A 176 -5.87 7.03 1.45
CA VAL A 176 -6.39 7.10 2.83
C VAL A 176 -5.51 6.31 3.81
N LYS A 177 -4.88 5.23 3.35
CA LYS A 177 -4.01 4.36 4.15
C LYS A 177 -2.71 5.01 4.62
N LEU A 178 -2.36 6.19 4.10
CA LEU A 178 -1.23 6.97 4.59
C LEU A 178 -1.34 7.28 6.09
N ILE A 179 -2.57 7.38 6.62
CA ILE A 179 -2.79 7.67 8.04
C ILE A 179 -2.21 6.59 8.98
N HIS A 180 -1.96 5.39 8.45
CA HIS A 180 -1.33 4.31 9.21
C HIS A 180 0.18 4.44 9.32
N LEU A 181 0.82 5.24 8.45
CA LEU A 181 2.27 5.37 8.36
C LEU A 181 2.82 6.30 9.44
N PRO A 182 4.08 6.11 9.90
CA PRO A 182 4.81 7.12 10.63
C PRO A 182 4.77 8.47 9.88
N ILE A 183 4.69 9.55 10.64
CA ILE A 183 4.57 10.91 10.09
C ILE A 183 5.64 11.19 9.04
N ARG A 184 6.91 10.81 9.29
CA ARG A 184 8.01 10.97 8.35
C ARG A 184 7.74 10.31 6.98
N LEU A 185 7.07 9.16 6.96
CA LEU A 185 6.73 8.47 5.72
C LEU A 185 5.54 9.12 5.01
N ILE A 186 4.58 9.67 5.76
CA ILE A 186 3.50 10.50 5.20
C ILE A 186 4.10 11.71 4.49
N GLU A 187 4.98 12.43 5.17
CA GLU A 187 5.68 13.59 4.63
C GLU A 187 6.50 13.26 3.38
N TYR A 188 7.21 12.12 3.41
CA TYR A 188 7.95 11.64 2.24
C TYR A 188 7.03 11.43 1.02
N VAL A 189 5.90 10.75 1.19
CA VAL A 189 4.95 10.54 0.09
C VAL A 189 4.39 11.86 -0.41
N VAL A 190 4.04 12.78 0.50
CA VAL A 190 3.56 14.12 0.14
C VAL A 190 4.60 14.90 -0.68
N VAL A 191 5.86 14.93 -0.22
CA VAL A 191 6.96 15.58 -0.94
C VAL A 191 7.20 14.92 -2.30
N HIS A 192 7.14 13.60 -2.36
CA HIS A 192 7.25 12.84 -3.61
C HIS A 192 6.19 13.29 -4.64
N GLU A 193 4.91 13.36 -4.23
CA GLU A 193 3.83 13.79 -5.12
C GLU A 193 3.94 15.28 -5.48
N LEU A 194 4.38 16.14 -4.56
CA LEU A 194 4.65 17.55 -4.86
C LEU A 194 5.79 17.73 -5.86
N CYS A 195 6.86 16.91 -5.79
CA CYS A 195 7.94 16.95 -6.78
C CYS A 195 7.45 16.63 -8.19
N HIS A 196 6.39 15.85 -8.34
CA HIS A 196 5.77 15.56 -9.64
C HIS A 196 5.13 16.79 -10.29
N LEU A 197 4.80 17.84 -9.55
CA LEU A 197 4.34 19.12 -10.14
C LEU A 197 5.40 19.76 -11.03
N LYS A 198 6.69 19.47 -10.81
CA LYS A 198 7.80 19.96 -11.65
C LYS A 198 8.32 18.91 -12.63
N ASN A 199 8.32 17.64 -12.22
CA ASN A 199 8.91 16.55 -12.97
C ASN A 199 7.98 15.32 -12.95
N LEU A 200 7.17 15.13 -13.98
CA LEU A 200 6.18 14.04 -14.05
C LEU A 200 6.78 12.63 -14.09
N ASN A 201 8.04 12.50 -14.44
CA ASN A 201 8.75 11.23 -14.46
C ASN A 201 9.80 11.17 -13.33
N HIS A 202 10.21 9.95 -12.97
CA HIS A 202 11.24 9.72 -11.95
C HIS A 202 12.66 9.85 -12.53
N SER A 203 12.94 10.97 -13.23
CA SER A 203 14.26 11.31 -13.77
C SER A 203 15.27 11.62 -12.66
N GLU A 204 16.52 11.80 -13.01
CA GLU A 204 17.57 12.23 -12.08
C GLU A 204 17.22 13.57 -11.40
N LEU A 205 16.63 14.52 -12.14
CA LEU A 205 16.19 15.80 -11.61
C LEU A 205 15.06 15.63 -10.57
N PHE A 206 14.13 14.70 -10.80
CA PHE A 206 13.11 14.37 -9.83
C PHE A 206 13.72 13.89 -8.52
N TRP A 207 14.60 12.89 -8.58
CA TRP A 207 15.24 12.36 -7.38
C TRP A 207 16.15 13.36 -6.66
N LYS A 208 16.83 14.24 -7.40
CA LYS A 208 17.56 15.38 -6.81
C LYS A 208 16.61 16.30 -6.03
N SER A 209 15.44 16.60 -6.57
CA SER A 209 14.43 17.44 -5.90
C SER A 209 13.91 16.79 -4.60
N VAL A 210 13.66 15.49 -4.60
CA VAL A 210 13.23 14.76 -3.40
C VAL A 210 14.35 14.72 -2.35
N LYS A 211 15.60 14.47 -2.77
CA LYS A 211 16.77 14.40 -1.87
C LYS A 211 17.07 15.70 -1.12
N VAL A 212 16.65 16.85 -1.64
CA VAL A 212 16.76 18.14 -0.92
C VAL A 212 16.05 18.08 0.44
N TYR A 213 14.91 17.39 0.52
CA TYR A 213 14.07 17.29 1.71
C TYR A 213 14.24 15.98 2.46
N PHE A 214 14.64 14.92 1.75
CA PHE A 214 14.90 13.58 2.28
C PHE A 214 16.28 13.08 1.81
N PRO A 215 17.39 13.56 2.42
CA PRO A 215 18.74 13.16 2.03
C PRO A 215 19.00 11.66 2.24
N ASP A 216 18.31 11.04 3.21
CA ASP A 216 18.31 9.60 3.51
C ASP A 216 17.29 8.80 2.69
N LEU A 217 17.03 9.22 1.45
CA LEU A 217 15.99 8.70 0.55
C LEU A 217 15.92 7.16 0.51
N GLU A 218 17.05 6.48 0.43
CA GLU A 218 17.09 5.01 0.32
C GLU A 218 16.54 4.33 1.60
N ASP A 219 16.83 4.89 2.77
CA ASP A 219 16.35 4.35 4.03
C ASP A 219 14.86 4.62 4.24
N VAL A 220 14.40 5.82 3.87
CA VAL A 220 12.96 6.16 3.91
C VAL A 220 12.16 5.24 2.98
N ARG A 221 12.68 4.95 1.78
CA ARG A 221 12.04 4.02 0.84
C ARG A 221 11.99 2.58 1.39
N LYS A 222 13.08 2.11 2.01
CA LYS A 222 13.11 0.79 2.67
C LYS A 222 12.09 0.72 3.81
N GLN A 223 11.99 1.77 4.63
CA GLN A 223 10.99 1.86 5.68
C GLN A 223 9.56 1.84 5.10
N LEU A 224 9.28 2.61 4.04
CA LEU A 224 7.96 2.63 3.41
C LEU A 224 7.56 1.24 2.90
N HIS A 225 8.48 0.48 2.30
CA HIS A 225 8.22 -0.90 1.85
C HIS A 225 7.78 -1.84 2.96
N GLN A 226 8.13 -1.58 4.22
CA GLN A 226 7.66 -2.39 5.36
C GLN A 226 6.14 -2.26 5.58
N TYR A 227 5.52 -1.22 5.02
CA TYR A 227 4.07 -0.95 5.12
C TYR A 227 3.28 -1.34 3.87
N ASP A 228 3.93 -1.94 2.85
CA ASP A 228 3.25 -2.34 1.61
C ASP A 228 2.10 -3.34 1.86
N PHE A 229 2.15 -4.10 2.98
CA PHE A 229 1.05 -4.97 3.39
C PHE A 229 -0.28 -4.23 3.61
N LEU A 230 -0.24 -2.95 3.96
CA LEU A 230 -1.45 -2.13 4.13
C LEU A 230 -2.16 -1.86 2.80
N THR A 231 -1.45 -1.79 1.69
CA THR A 231 -2.05 -1.59 0.36
C THR A 231 -2.72 -2.86 -0.16
N ASP A 232 -2.31 -4.03 0.34
CA ASP A 232 -2.90 -5.33 0.00
C ASP A 232 -4.12 -5.68 0.90
N LEU A 233 -4.42 -4.88 1.93
CA LEU A 233 -5.62 -5.04 2.78
C LEU A 233 -6.89 -4.78 1.96
N LYS A 234 -7.60 -5.86 1.63
CA LYS A 234 -8.91 -5.86 0.96
C LYS A 234 -10.02 -6.03 1.96
#